data_9d2a6c6e91562dc01f535a03dbac4251
#
_entry.id   9d2a6c6e91562dc01f535a03dbac4251
#
_cell.length_a   1.000
_cell.length_b   1.000
_cell.length_c   1.000
_cell.angle_alpha   90.00
_cell.angle_beta   90.00
_cell.angle_gamma   90.00
#
_symmetry.space_group_name_H-M   'P 1'
#
loop_
_entity.id
_entity.type
_entity.pdbx_description
1 polymer ?
#
loop_
_entity_poly.entity_id
_entity_poly.type
_entity_poly.pdbx_seq_one_letter_code
_entity_poly.pdbx_strand_id
1 'polypeptide(L)'
;TVETISADDSNAVSISGSTVTINPNSNFSEGLSYYVNIDAGAFKDAANNNYGGISDATTWNFTTEADGTAPTVSSLSPSDGATGVVTTANLIITFSETVQAISGGTITIKKSSDNSTVETISVTGSAVSISGSQVTINPSSDFSVNTAYYVNISSAAFEDASGNDFAGISNTTTWNFTTTSDNVAPTVSTYSPADGATGVSLTANLVLTFSENVSVGSGNITIKKSSDNSTHQTISVSDSNAVSISGSTVTINPSSNFSELLSYYVNID
;
A
#
# COMPACT_ATOMS: atom_id res chain seq x y z
N THR A 1 15.48 12.59 -36.07
CA THR A 1 14.28 13.10 -36.78
C THR A 1 13.06 12.75 -35.95
N VAL A 2 12.24 13.72 -35.64
CA VAL A 2 10.98 13.54 -34.90
C VAL A 2 9.89 13.16 -35.89
N GLU A 3 9.76 13.92 -36.95
CA GLU A 3 8.79 13.71 -38.03
C GLU A 3 9.36 14.13 -39.37
N THR A 4 8.92 13.50 -40.46
CA THR A 4 9.17 13.92 -41.82
C THR A 4 7.82 14.12 -42.52
N ILE A 5 7.60 15.32 -43.03
CA ILE A 5 6.35 15.75 -43.70
C ILE A 5 6.67 15.98 -45.16
N SER A 6 5.90 15.37 -46.10
CA SER A 6 6.05 15.67 -47.52
C SER A 6 5.52 17.05 -47.84
N ALA A 7 6.23 17.81 -48.64
CA ALA A 7 5.80 19.19 -49.01
C ALA A 7 4.52 19.20 -49.87
N ASP A 8 4.12 18.04 -50.45
CA ASP A 8 2.86 17.89 -51.19
C ASP A 8 1.72 17.27 -50.37
N ASP A 9 1.92 17.00 -49.08
CA ASP A 9 0.87 16.53 -48.18
C ASP A 9 -0.09 17.70 -47.86
N SER A 10 -1.21 17.74 -48.56
CA SER A 10 -2.21 18.77 -48.40
C SER A 10 -2.95 18.79 -47.04
N ASN A 11 -2.78 17.76 -46.19
CA ASN A 11 -3.32 17.72 -44.84
C ASN A 11 -2.37 18.39 -43.84
N ALA A 12 -1.08 18.34 -44.10
CA ALA A 12 -0.05 18.88 -43.19
C ALA A 12 0.59 20.18 -43.72
N VAL A 13 0.55 20.44 -45.02
CA VAL A 13 1.16 21.62 -45.65
C VAL A 13 0.13 22.41 -46.44
N SER A 14 0.02 23.69 -46.15
CA SER A 14 -0.84 24.60 -46.92
C SER A 14 -0.05 25.84 -47.35
N ILE A 15 -0.35 26.37 -48.57
CA ILE A 15 0.31 27.54 -49.13
C ILE A 15 -0.73 28.62 -49.45
N SER A 16 -0.51 29.82 -48.95
CA SER A 16 -1.34 30.98 -49.21
C SER A 16 -0.44 32.18 -49.51
N GLY A 17 -0.36 32.55 -50.80
CA GLY A 17 0.54 33.64 -51.27
C GLY A 17 2.01 33.26 -51.04
N SER A 18 2.71 34.01 -50.21
CA SER A 18 4.09 33.76 -49.81
C SER A 18 4.25 33.00 -48.48
N THR A 19 3.15 32.61 -47.87
CA THR A 19 3.16 31.90 -46.57
C THR A 19 2.94 30.42 -46.79
N VAL A 20 3.85 29.60 -46.20
CA VAL A 20 3.72 28.16 -46.06
C VAL A 20 3.42 27.86 -44.60
N THR A 21 2.32 27.16 -44.34
CA THR A 21 1.98 26.67 -43.02
C THR A 21 2.21 25.17 -43.00
N ILE A 22 2.99 24.72 -42.02
CA ILE A 22 3.28 23.30 -41.78
C ILE A 22 2.65 22.94 -40.44
N ASN A 23 1.77 21.95 -40.46
CA ASN A 23 1.09 21.41 -39.27
C ASN A 23 1.61 20.01 -38.96
N PRO A 24 2.45 19.85 -37.92
CA PRO A 24 2.94 18.52 -37.54
C PRO A 24 1.77 17.60 -37.12
N ASN A 25 1.91 16.28 -37.43
CA ASN A 25 0.90 15.29 -37.09
C ASN A 25 0.92 14.93 -35.59
N SER A 26 2.01 15.22 -34.90
CA SER A 26 2.19 14.97 -33.47
C SER A 26 2.59 16.25 -32.73
N ASN A 27 2.13 16.39 -31.51
CA ASN A 27 2.56 17.48 -30.65
C ASN A 27 4.07 17.35 -30.34
N PHE A 28 4.71 18.49 -30.21
CA PHE A 28 6.07 18.56 -29.68
C PHE A 28 6.07 18.23 -28.18
N SER A 29 7.14 17.60 -27.70
CA SER A 29 7.37 17.44 -26.26
C SER A 29 7.79 18.77 -25.64
N GLU A 30 7.40 18.99 -24.39
CA GLU A 30 7.68 20.20 -23.64
C GLU A 30 9.19 20.31 -23.28
N GLY A 31 9.68 21.54 -23.14
CA GLY A 31 11.05 21.84 -22.71
C GLY A 31 12.15 21.41 -23.69
N LEU A 32 11.82 20.98 -24.90
CA LEU A 32 12.80 20.47 -25.86
C LEU A 32 13.08 21.46 -26.98
N SER A 33 14.32 21.45 -27.46
CA SER A 33 14.75 22.25 -28.60
C SER A 33 14.61 21.42 -29.89
N TYR A 34 14.03 22.03 -30.88
CA TYR A 34 13.77 21.50 -32.20
C TYR A 34 14.41 22.36 -33.27
N TYR A 35 14.72 21.77 -34.40
CA TYR A 35 15.07 22.50 -35.62
C TYR A 35 14.33 21.87 -36.82
N VAL A 36 14.10 22.68 -37.85
CA VAL A 36 13.38 22.29 -39.05
C VAL A 36 14.32 22.35 -40.24
N ASN A 37 14.47 21.20 -40.92
CA ASN A 37 15.11 21.15 -42.23
C ASN A 37 14.06 21.12 -43.31
N ILE A 38 14.33 21.77 -44.45
CA ILE A 38 13.51 21.80 -45.65
C ILE A 38 14.40 21.43 -46.81
N ASP A 39 14.02 20.42 -47.57
CA ASP A 39 14.79 19.97 -48.73
C ASP A 39 14.86 21.06 -49.83
N ALA A 40 15.99 21.14 -50.51
CA ALA A 40 16.14 22.00 -51.64
C ALA A 40 15.09 21.59 -52.74
N GLY A 41 14.37 22.57 -53.25
CA GLY A 41 13.32 22.31 -54.22
C GLY A 41 11.97 21.88 -53.68
N ALA A 42 11.80 21.77 -52.33
CA ALA A 42 10.52 21.48 -51.70
C ALA A 42 9.43 22.55 -52.08
N PHE A 43 9.86 23.76 -52.27
CA PHE A 43 9.02 24.87 -52.73
C PHE A 43 9.63 25.58 -53.95
N LYS A 44 8.79 26.23 -54.74
CA LYS A 44 9.20 27.01 -55.93
C LYS A 44 8.32 28.23 -56.13
N ASP A 45 8.85 29.25 -56.78
CA ASP A 45 8.07 30.44 -57.20
C ASP A 45 7.23 30.20 -58.45
N ALA A 46 6.47 31.23 -58.85
CA ALA A 46 5.62 31.19 -60.07
C ALA A 46 6.44 31.11 -61.37
N ALA A 47 7.73 31.46 -61.34
CA ALA A 47 8.66 31.34 -62.46
C ALA A 47 9.39 29.98 -62.46
N ASN A 48 9.04 29.04 -61.57
CA ASN A 48 9.66 27.74 -61.34
C ASN A 48 11.10 27.76 -60.79
N ASN A 49 11.52 28.85 -60.14
CA ASN A 49 12.79 28.83 -59.42
C ASN A 49 12.64 28.09 -58.09
N ASN A 50 13.49 27.13 -57.86
CA ASN A 50 13.45 26.30 -56.64
C ASN A 50 13.98 27.08 -55.41
N TYR A 51 13.31 26.86 -54.28
CA TYR A 51 13.82 27.26 -52.95
C TYR A 51 15.08 26.42 -52.59
N GLY A 52 16.10 27.07 -52.02
CA GLY A 52 17.39 26.46 -51.73
C GLY A 52 17.39 25.45 -50.56
N GLY A 53 16.31 25.44 -49.76
CA GLY A 53 16.20 24.56 -48.61
C GLY A 53 16.82 25.14 -47.33
N ILE A 54 16.69 24.38 -46.24
CA ILE A 54 17.34 24.57 -44.94
C ILE A 54 17.92 23.21 -44.56
N SER A 55 19.23 23.12 -44.35
CA SER A 55 19.91 21.84 -44.05
C SER A 55 20.74 21.88 -42.77
N ASP A 56 20.59 22.91 -41.94
CA ASP A 56 21.35 23.11 -40.72
C ASP A 56 20.41 23.23 -39.49
N ALA A 57 20.96 23.08 -38.30
CA ALA A 57 20.23 23.13 -37.03
C ALA A 57 20.10 24.56 -36.47
N THR A 58 20.63 25.59 -37.16
CA THR A 58 20.72 26.95 -36.62
C THR A 58 19.82 27.96 -37.32
N THR A 59 19.45 27.70 -38.59
CA THR A 59 18.66 28.62 -39.42
C THR A 59 17.20 28.70 -38.94
N TRP A 60 16.58 27.57 -38.63
CA TRP A 60 15.21 27.54 -38.11
C TRP A 60 15.13 26.58 -36.93
N ASN A 61 15.24 27.11 -35.75
CA ASN A 61 15.12 26.36 -34.49
C ASN A 61 14.25 27.11 -33.50
N PHE A 62 13.66 26.35 -32.57
CA PHE A 62 12.86 26.86 -31.49
C PHE A 62 12.90 25.90 -30.29
N THR A 63 12.55 26.39 -29.13
CA THR A 63 12.40 25.57 -27.92
C THR A 63 10.93 25.67 -27.48
N THR A 64 10.34 24.54 -27.17
CA THR A 64 8.99 24.47 -26.63
C THR A 64 8.94 24.96 -25.19
N GLU A 65 7.77 25.37 -24.74
CA GLU A 65 7.52 25.76 -23.35
C GLU A 65 7.89 24.60 -22.42
N ALA A 66 8.50 24.91 -21.28
CA ALA A 66 8.79 23.91 -20.26
C ALA A 66 7.50 23.50 -19.54
N ASP A 67 7.40 22.24 -19.14
CA ASP A 67 6.35 21.80 -18.22
C ASP A 67 6.52 22.53 -16.88
N GLY A 68 5.49 23.17 -16.42
CA GLY A 68 5.41 23.87 -15.13
C GLY A 68 4.30 23.32 -14.24
N THR A 69 3.75 22.12 -14.58
CA THR A 69 2.62 21.51 -13.88
C THR A 69 3.14 20.42 -12.95
N ALA A 70 2.95 20.62 -11.64
CA ALA A 70 3.34 19.63 -10.66
C ALA A 70 2.41 18.41 -10.66
N PRO A 71 2.92 17.20 -10.36
CA PRO A 71 2.09 15.99 -10.24
C PRO A 71 1.02 16.15 -9.17
N THR A 72 -0.20 15.71 -9.49
CA THR A 72 -1.33 15.66 -8.56
C THR A 72 -1.84 14.25 -8.38
N VAL A 73 -2.54 13.99 -7.27
CA VAL A 73 -3.12 12.66 -7.00
C VAL A 73 -4.30 12.41 -7.94
N SER A 74 -4.22 11.37 -8.76
CA SER A 74 -5.30 10.89 -9.62
C SER A 74 -6.17 9.84 -8.93
N SER A 75 -5.55 8.88 -8.21
CA SER A 75 -6.26 7.86 -7.45
C SER A 75 -5.42 7.30 -6.32
N LEU A 76 -6.11 6.72 -5.33
CA LEU A 76 -5.53 6.08 -4.14
C LEU A 76 -6.11 4.67 -3.98
N SER A 77 -5.29 3.72 -3.54
CA SER A 77 -5.74 2.40 -3.11
C SER A 77 -4.98 1.99 -1.82
N PRO A 78 -5.68 1.72 -0.72
CA PRO A 78 -7.14 1.83 -0.55
C PRO A 78 -7.63 3.25 -0.88
N SER A 79 -8.85 3.37 -1.41
CA SER A 79 -9.45 4.70 -1.66
C SER A 79 -9.65 5.45 -0.36
N ASP A 80 -9.66 6.77 -0.43
CA ASP A 80 -9.95 7.59 0.76
C ASP A 80 -11.29 7.21 1.38
N GLY A 81 -11.31 7.06 2.72
CA GLY A 81 -12.46 6.61 3.49
C GLY A 81 -12.81 5.13 3.34
N ALA A 82 -11.99 4.30 2.66
CA ALA A 82 -12.26 2.87 2.49
C ALA A 82 -12.39 2.14 3.83
N THR A 83 -13.32 1.19 3.90
CA THR A 83 -13.52 0.31 5.05
C THR A 83 -13.36 -1.16 4.65
N GLY A 84 -13.08 -2.03 5.62
CA GLY A 84 -12.90 -3.46 5.35
C GLY A 84 -11.64 -3.77 4.55
N VAL A 85 -10.62 -2.92 4.63
CA VAL A 85 -9.34 -3.12 3.94
C VAL A 85 -8.61 -4.30 4.57
N VAL A 86 -8.10 -5.22 3.74
CA VAL A 86 -7.34 -6.38 4.23
C VAL A 86 -6.06 -5.92 4.91
N THR A 87 -5.66 -6.62 5.97
CA THR A 87 -4.49 -6.22 6.77
C THR A 87 -3.17 -6.30 6.01
N THR A 88 -3.10 -7.11 4.96
CA THR A 88 -1.94 -7.29 4.09
C THR A 88 -1.91 -6.35 2.88
N ALA A 89 -2.78 -5.32 2.85
CA ALA A 89 -2.91 -4.43 1.69
C ALA A 89 -1.64 -3.61 1.45
N ASN A 90 -1.22 -3.53 0.19
CA ASN A 90 -0.30 -2.49 -0.26
C ASN A 90 -1.04 -1.15 -0.38
N LEU A 91 -0.29 -0.06 -0.26
CA LEU A 91 -0.77 1.28 -0.52
C LEU A 91 -0.33 1.68 -1.94
N ILE A 92 -1.27 2.17 -2.76
CA ILE A 92 -0.97 2.59 -4.14
C ILE A 92 -1.48 4.01 -4.34
N ILE A 93 -0.61 4.87 -4.84
CA ILE A 93 -0.97 6.21 -5.31
C ILE A 93 -0.70 6.29 -6.81
N THR A 94 -1.66 6.80 -7.56
CA THR A 94 -1.50 7.09 -8.99
C THR A 94 -1.55 8.60 -9.17
N PHE A 95 -0.55 9.14 -9.83
CA PHE A 95 -0.43 10.56 -10.14
C PHE A 95 -1.05 10.91 -11.49
N SER A 96 -1.24 12.20 -11.75
CA SER A 96 -1.69 12.74 -13.04
C SER A 96 -0.70 12.45 -14.18
N GLU A 97 0.57 12.24 -13.83
CA GLU A 97 1.69 12.10 -14.76
C GLU A 97 2.79 11.18 -14.19
N THR A 98 3.82 10.90 -14.99
CA THR A 98 4.98 10.10 -14.58
C THR A 98 5.78 10.83 -13.51
N VAL A 99 6.15 10.10 -12.44
CA VAL A 99 6.90 10.65 -11.31
C VAL A 99 8.18 9.87 -11.04
N GLN A 100 9.10 10.54 -10.36
CA GLN A 100 10.30 9.95 -9.77
C GLN A 100 10.39 10.31 -8.28
N ALA A 101 11.08 9.47 -7.50
CA ALA A 101 11.27 9.70 -6.07
C ALA A 101 12.45 10.62 -5.79
N ILE A 102 12.28 11.56 -4.88
CA ILE A 102 13.34 12.45 -4.42
C ILE A 102 13.97 11.92 -3.12
N SER A 103 15.30 11.92 -3.08
CA SER A 103 16.04 11.51 -1.88
C SER A 103 15.69 12.37 -0.66
N GLY A 104 15.36 11.72 0.46
CA GLY A 104 14.90 12.37 1.68
C GLY A 104 13.38 12.46 1.80
N GLY A 105 12.64 12.19 0.73
CA GLY A 105 11.17 12.08 0.78
C GLY A 105 10.70 10.90 1.62
N THR A 106 9.58 11.07 2.33
CA THR A 106 9.02 10.07 3.24
C THR A 106 7.53 9.89 3.08
N ILE A 107 7.09 8.66 3.31
CA ILE A 107 5.69 8.27 3.48
C ILE A 107 5.53 7.84 4.93
N THR A 108 4.56 8.40 5.65
CA THR A 108 4.31 8.08 7.06
C THR A 108 2.91 7.54 7.23
N ILE A 109 2.81 6.32 7.73
CA ILE A 109 1.55 5.66 8.07
C ILE A 109 1.27 5.89 9.55
N LYS A 110 0.07 6.33 9.89
CA LYS A 110 -0.32 6.67 11.26
C LYS A 110 -1.67 6.08 11.63
N LYS A 111 -1.88 5.79 12.92
CA LYS A 111 -3.20 5.45 13.46
C LYS A 111 -4.03 6.72 13.65
N SER A 112 -5.32 6.66 13.27
CA SER A 112 -6.23 7.80 13.43
C SER A 112 -6.64 8.04 14.87
N SER A 113 -6.56 7.02 15.75
CA SER A 113 -7.02 7.09 17.14
C SER A 113 -6.19 8.01 18.04
N ASP A 114 -4.88 8.06 17.80
CA ASP A 114 -3.91 8.74 18.68
C ASP A 114 -2.80 9.46 17.91
N ASN A 115 -2.85 9.46 16.57
CA ASN A 115 -1.84 10.00 15.67
C ASN A 115 -0.44 9.34 15.83
N SER A 116 -0.36 8.17 16.46
CA SER A 116 0.91 7.45 16.59
C SER A 116 1.42 7.01 15.21
N THR A 117 2.72 7.13 15.01
CA THR A 117 3.38 6.65 13.78
C THR A 117 3.52 5.14 13.84
N VAL A 118 2.98 4.45 12.84
CA VAL A 118 3.12 3.01 12.64
C VAL A 118 4.42 2.70 11.90
N GLU A 119 4.65 3.41 10.80
CA GLU A 119 5.85 3.25 9.98
C GLU A 119 6.18 4.56 9.24
N THR A 120 7.47 4.80 9.05
CA THR A 120 7.98 5.85 8.15
C THR A 120 8.85 5.18 7.09
N ILE A 121 8.45 5.33 5.83
CA ILE A 121 9.05 4.67 4.67
C ILE A 121 9.76 5.73 3.82
N SER A 122 11.02 5.50 3.48
CA SER A 122 11.73 6.32 2.49
C SER A 122 11.17 6.05 1.10
N VAL A 123 10.86 7.10 0.33
CA VAL A 123 10.36 6.94 -1.05
C VAL A 123 11.37 6.31 -2.00
N THR A 124 12.67 6.35 -1.66
CA THR A 124 13.76 5.70 -2.40
C THR A 124 14.12 4.31 -1.84
N GLY A 125 13.39 3.83 -0.82
CA GLY A 125 13.63 2.52 -0.19
C GLY A 125 13.02 1.37 -0.98
N SER A 126 13.45 0.13 -0.66
CA SER A 126 12.97 -1.10 -1.32
C SER A 126 11.47 -1.40 -1.12
N ALA A 127 10.85 -0.75 -0.13
CA ALA A 127 9.41 -0.86 0.12
C ALA A 127 8.56 -0.04 -0.88
N VAL A 128 9.18 0.79 -1.72
CA VAL A 128 8.51 1.64 -2.71
C VAL A 128 8.95 1.23 -4.11
N SER A 129 7.98 1.01 -5.00
CA SER A 129 8.23 0.78 -6.42
C SER A 129 7.43 1.78 -7.26
N ILE A 130 8.05 2.30 -8.32
CA ILE A 130 7.47 3.29 -9.22
C ILE A 130 7.40 2.71 -10.63
N SER A 131 6.25 2.85 -11.27
CA SER A 131 6.02 2.46 -12.65
C SER A 131 5.19 3.55 -13.35
N GLY A 132 5.86 4.43 -14.08
CA GLY A 132 5.23 5.60 -14.71
C GLY A 132 4.62 6.52 -13.66
N SER A 133 3.30 6.71 -13.72
CA SER A 133 2.55 7.53 -12.76
C SER A 133 2.13 6.79 -11.49
N GLN A 134 2.36 5.47 -11.40
CA GLN A 134 1.92 4.67 -10.26
C GLN A 134 3.07 4.40 -9.29
N VAL A 135 2.82 4.63 -8.00
CA VAL A 135 3.71 4.32 -6.89
C VAL A 135 3.03 3.29 -5.99
N THR A 136 3.69 2.15 -5.80
CA THR A 136 3.25 1.09 -4.89
C THR A 136 4.15 1.09 -3.66
N ILE A 137 3.52 1.09 -2.48
CA ILE A 137 4.17 1.11 -1.18
C ILE A 137 3.79 -0.19 -0.46
N ASN A 138 4.79 -0.95 -0.04
CA ASN A 138 4.62 -2.21 0.68
C ASN A 138 5.06 -2.01 2.14
N PRO A 139 4.13 -1.86 3.10
CA PRO A 139 4.48 -1.75 4.52
C PRO A 139 5.26 -2.98 5.01
N SER A 140 6.17 -2.77 5.95
CA SER A 140 7.03 -3.84 6.49
C SER A 140 6.29 -4.85 7.37
N SER A 141 5.10 -4.50 7.83
CA SER A 141 4.24 -5.35 8.67
C SER A 141 2.79 -5.16 8.29
N ASP A 142 1.98 -6.20 8.52
CA ASP A 142 0.54 -6.15 8.32
C ASP A 142 -0.12 -5.10 9.23
N PHE A 143 -1.17 -4.49 8.74
CA PHE A 143 -2.01 -3.60 9.54
C PHE A 143 -2.75 -4.38 10.64
N SER A 144 -3.03 -3.75 11.77
CA SER A 144 -3.91 -4.34 12.79
C SER A 144 -5.36 -4.39 12.28
N VAL A 145 -6.12 -5.41 12.68
CA VAL A 145 -7.55 -5.50 12.39
C VAL A 145 -8.34 -4.36 13.05
N ASN A 146 -9.50 -4.03 12.48
CA ASN A 146 -10.45 -3.03 13.01
C ASN A 146 -9.79 -1.71 13.43
N THR A 147 -8.82 -1.26 12.66
CA THR A 147 -8.01 -0.08 12.98
C THR A 147 -8.07 0.93 11.84
N ALA A 148 -8.32 2.19 12.18
CA ALA A 148 -8.31 3.30 11.24
C ALA A 148 -6.89 3.88 11.11
N TYR A 149 -6.47 4.09 9.87
CA TYR A 149 -5.17 4.64 9.49
C TYR A 149 -5.33 5.84 8.57
N TYR A 150 -4.30 6.68 8.53
CA TYR A 150 -4.11 7.68 7.49
C TYR A 150 -2.65 7.72 7.05
N VAL A 151 -2.43 8.20 5.83
CA VAL A 151 -1.12 8.26 5.19
C VAL A 151 -0.76 9.70 4.90
N ASN A 152 0.41 10.11 5.37
CA ASN A 152 1.02 11.37 4.99
C ASN A 152 2.21 11.11 4.05
N ILE A 153 2.41 12.02 3.10
CA ILE A 153 3.56 12.03 2.19
C ILE A 153 4.20 13.42 2.31
N SER A 154 5.50 13.47 2.55
CA SER A 154 6.21 14.75 2.64
C SER A 154 6.09 15.53 1.32
N SER A 155 6.08 16.85 1.40
CA SER A 155 6.23 17.70 0.21
C SER A 155 7.56 17.37 -0.48
N ALA A 156 7.61 17.51 -1.81
CA ALA A 156 8.77 17.15 -2.61
C ALA A 156 9.29 15.72 -2.38
N ALA A 157 8.39 14.75 -2.02
CA ALA A 157 8.75 13.34 -1.99
C ALA A 157 8.85 12.75 -3.40
N PHE A 158 8.07 13.29 -4.31
CA PHE A 158 8.02 12.93 -5.72
C PHE A 158 8.07 14.20 -6.57
N GLU A 159 8.62 14.10 -7.77
CA GLU A 159 8.65 15.14 -8.79
C GLU A 159 8.36 14.52 -10.16
N ASP A 160 8.00 15.32 -11.13
CA ASP A 160 7.93 14.92 -12.54
C ASP A 160 9.30 14.92 -13.22
N ALA A 161 9.34 14.68 -14.54
CA ALA A 161 10.57 14.69 -15.31
C ALA A 161 11.13 16.12 -15.52
N SER A 162 10.32 17.15 -15.31
CA SER A 162 10.68 18.57 -15.46
C SER A 162 11.13 19.20 -14.13
N GLY A 163 11.07 18.46 -13.02
CA GLY A 163 11.48 18.91 -11.70
C GLY A 163 10.40 19.68 -10.95
N ASN A 164 9.12 19.51 -11.32
CA ASN A 164 8.02 20.08 -10.56
C ASN A 164 7.66 19.16 -9.39
N ASP A 165 7.73 19.68 -8.18
CA ASP A 165 7.55 18.94 -6.94
C ASP A 165 6.08 18.64 -6.62
N PHE A 166 5.77 17.41 -6.24
CA PHE A 166 4.49 17.05 -5.61
C PHE A 166 4.32 17.77 -4.27
N ALA A 167 3.14 18.37 -4.05
CA ALA A 167 2.86 19.15 -2.84
C ALA A 167 2.81 18.31 -1.54
N GLY A 168 2.74 16.99 -1.64
CA GLY A 168 2.61 16.09 -0.49
C GLY A 168 1.16 15.91 -0.01
N ILE A 169 1.00 15.07 1.03
CA ILE A 169 -0.24 14.86 1.78
C ILE A 169 0.10 15.06 3.25
N SER A 170 -0.41 16.11 3.89
CA SER A 170 -0.06 16.48 5.26
C SER A 170 -1.23 16.43 6.26
N ASN A 171 -2.43 16.09 5.81
CA ASN A 171 -3.64 16.06 6.63
C ASN A 171 -4.12 14.62 6.88
N THR A 172 -5.12 14.46 7.75
CA THR A 172 -5.69 13.16 8.15
C THR A 172 -6.88 12.70 7.31
N THR A 173 -7.29 13.50 6.32
CA THR A 173 -8.56 13.32 5.59
C THR A 173 -8.40 13.07 4.08
N THR A 174 -7.21 13.24 3.52
CA THR A 174 -6.97 13.04 2.08
C THR A 174 -6.72 11.58 1.72
N TRP A 175 -6.08 10.81 2.60
CA TRP A 175 -5.84 9.39 2.40
C TRP A 175 -5.98 8.65 3.73
N ASN A 176 -7.16 8.17 4.00
CA ASN A 176 -7.47 7.38 5.19
C ASN A 176 -8.26 6.13 4.85
N PHE A 177 -8.17 5.12 5.69
CA PHE A 177 -8.90 3.86 5.53
C PHE A 177 -9.02 3.12 6.86
N THR A 178 -9.96 2.16 6.92
CA THR A 178 -10.15 1.29 8.09
C THR A 178 -10.02 -0.17 7.65
N THR A 179 -9.25 -0.93 8.38
CA THR A 179 -9.02 -2.35 8.11
C THR A 179 -10.24 -3.19 8.49
N THR A 180 -10.29 -4.43 7.94
CA THR A 180 -11.35 -5.39 8.23
C THR A 180 -11.46 -5.70 9.72
N SER A 181 -12.67 -5.93 10.20
CA SER A 181 -12.90 -6.47 11.53
C SER A 181 -12.56 -7.96 11.54
N ASP A 182 -11.97 -8.43 12.64
CA ASP A 182 -11.91 -9.85 12.91
C ASP A 182 -13.28 -10.31 13.43
N ASN A 183 -13.88 -11.27 12.73
CA ASN A 183 -15.17 -11.88 13.07
C ASN A 183 -15.04 -13.40 13.30
N VAL A 184 -13.81 -13.90 13.40
CA VAL A 184 -13.51 -15.32 13.64
C VAL A 184 -13.28 -15.52 15.13
N ALA A 185 -14.10 -16.36 15.75
CA ALA A 185 -13.90 -16.69 17.16
C ALA A 185 -12.66 -17.61 17.33
N PRO A 186 -11.89 -17.45 18.41
CA PRO A 186 -10.76 -18.32 18.69
C PRO A 186 -11.20 -19.78 18.86
N THR A 187 -10.44 -20.70 18.27
CA THR A 187 -10.62 -22.13 18.42
C THR A 187 -9.41 -22.75 19.10
N VAL A 188 -9.60 -23.85 19.84
CA VAL A 188 -8.49 -24.55 20.47
C VAL A 188 -7.75 -25.39 19.44
N SER A 189 -6.46 -25.14 19.29
CA SER A 189 -5.56 -25.89 18.38
C SER A 189 -4.97 -27.11 19.05
N THR A 190 -4.57 -26.99 20.32
CA THR A 190 -3.97 -28.12 21.09
C THR A 190 -4.34 -28.08 22.57
N TYR A 191 -4.35 -29.28 23.17
CA TYR A 191 -4.53 -29.48 24.60
C TYR A 191 -3.29 -30.14 25.21
N SER A 192 -2.94 -29.76 26.44
CA SER A 192 -1.99 -30.47 27.23
C SER A 192 -2.53 -30.57 28.68
N PRO A 193 -2.74 -31.79 29.25
CA PRO A 193 -2.58 -33.08 28.58
C PRO A 193 -3.43 -33.20 27.32
N ALA A 194 -2.95 -33.99 26.34
CA ALA A 194 -3.73 -34.24 25.12
C ALA A 194 -5.04 -34.99 25.47
N ASP A 195 -6.05 -34.85 24.63
CA ASP A 195 -7.31 -35.59 24.78
C ASP A 195 -7.02 -37.10 24.81
N GLY A 196 -7.62 -37.81 25.76
CA GLY A 196 -7.37 -39.23 25.98
C GLY A 196 -6.00 -39.61 26.57
N ALA A 197 -5.19 -38.64 26.99
CA ALA A 197 -3.87 -38.91 27.59
C ALA A 197 -3.98 -39.80 28.83
N THR A 198 -3.02 -40.71 28.98
CA THR A 198 -2.88 -41.59 30.14
C THR A 198 -1.57 -41.33 30.86
N GLY A 199 -1.46 -41.69 32.16
CA GLY A 199 -0.25 -41.49 32.95
C GLY A 199 0.06 -40.01 33.22
N VAL A 200 -0.98 -39.17 33.23
CA VAL A 200 -0.88 -37.73 33.51
C VAL A 200 -0.44 -37.53 34.97
N SER A 201 0.51 -36.60 35.19
CA SER A 201 0.95 -36.22 36.53
C SER A 201 -0.21 -35.75 37.39
N LEU A 202 -0.25 -36.13 38.65
CA LEU A 202 -1.27 -35.69 39.60
C LEU A 202 -1.22 -34.16 39.87
N THR A 203 -0.12 -33.52 39.55
CA THR A 203 0.11 -32.08 39.70
C THR A 203 0.19 -31.36 38.33
N ALA A 204 -0.31 -31.98 37.25
CA ALA A 204 -0.23 -31.41 35.93
C ALA A 204 -1.03 -30.09 35.81
N ASN A 205 -0.46 -29.12 35.17
CA ASN A 205 -1.20 -27.99 34.64
C ASN A 205 -2.00 -28.43 33.42
N LEU A 206 -3.09 -27.74 33.17
CA LEU A 206 -3.87 -27.88 31.94
C LEU A 206 -3.52 -26.67 31.02
N VAL A 207 -3.15 -26.95 29.78
CA VAL A 207 -2.75 -25.91 28.84
C VAL A 207 -3.57 -26.02 27.57
N LEU A 208 -4.09 -24.89 27.13
CA LEU A 208 -4.82 -24.72 25.87
C LEU A 208 -4.00 -23.80 24.98
N THR A 209 -3.80 -24.17 23.71
CA THR A 209 -3.27 -23.27 22.71
C THR A 209 -4.40 -22.95 21.72
N PHE A 210 -4.71 -21.69 21.55
CA PHE A 210 -5.74 -21.23 20.65
C PHE A 210 -5.17 -20.90 19.26
N SER A 211 -6.08 -20.76 18.28
CA SER A 211 -5.75 -20.34 16.91
C SER A 211 -5.22 -18.91 16.82
N GLU A 212 -5.46 -18.09 17.83
CA GLU A 212 -5.15 -16.67 17.90
C GLU A 212 -4.89 -16.23 19.36
N ASN A 213 -4.46 -14.97 19.54
CA ASN A 213 -4.27 -14.42 20.88
C ASN A 213 -5.62 -14.25 21.58
N VAL A 214 -5.67 -14.66 22.83
CA VAL A 214 -6.88 -14.57 23.66
C VAL A 214 -6.63 -13.70 24.89
N SER A 215 -7.73 -13.19 25.46
CA SER A 215 -7.74 -12.46 26.72
C SER A 215 -8.77 -13.07 27.68
N VAL A 216 -8.66 -12.71 28.96
CA VAL A 216 -9.63 -13.16 29.98
C VAL A 216 -11.01 -12.65 29.64
N GLY A 217 -11.98 -13.57 29.55
CA GLY A 217 -13.41 -13.29 29.45
C GLY A 217 -14.11 -13.39 30.80
N SER A 218 -15.30 -13.98 30.78
CA SER A 218 -16.08 -14.29 31.97
C SER A 218 -16.49 -15.76 31.96
N GLY A 219 -16.62 -16.39 33.10
CA GLY A 219 -17.01 -17.80 33.21
C GLY A 219 -16.08 -18.60 34.09
N ASN A 220 -16.26 -19.93 34.03
CA ASN A 220 -15.53 -20.87 34.87
C ASN A 220 -14.94 -22.02 34.02
N ILE A 221 -13.85 -22.55 34.54
CA ILE A 221 -13.26 -23.81 34.12
C ILE A 221 -13.65 -24.84 35.16
N THR A 222 -14.38 -25.87 34.76
CA THR A 222 -14.86 -26.91 35.66
C THR A 222 -14.20 -28.24 35.31
N ILE A 223 -13.40 -28.76 36.23
CA ILE A 223 -12.76 -30.06 36.14
C ILE A 223 -13.70 -31.08 36.80
N LYS A 224 -14.04 -32.15 36.10
CA LYS A 224 -14.99 -33.17 36.57
C LYS A 224 -14.40 -34.55 36.46
N LYS A 225 -14.81 -35.47 37.37
CA LYS A 225 -14.51 -36.89 37.28
C LYS A 225 -15.39 -37.56 36.22
N SER A 226 -14.80 -38.38 35.36
CA SER A 226 -15.54 -39.06 34.29
C SER A 226 -16.45 -40.17 34.82
N SER A 227 -16.19 -40.72 36.01
CA SER A 227 -16.90 -41.86 36.59
C SER A 227 -18.33 -41.53 37.01
N ASP A 228 -18.57 -40.34 37.54
CA ASP A 228 -19.83 -39.95 38.18
C ASP A 228 -20.25 -38.50 37.90
N ASN A 229 -19.50 -37.81 37.04
CA ASN A 229 -19.69 -36.40 36.69
C ASN A 229 -19.57 -35.43 37.89
N SER A 230 -19.04 -35.87 39.05
CA SER A 230 -18.80 -35.00 40.19
C SER A 230 -17.77 -33.95 39.88
N THR A 231 -17.94 -32.75 40.42
CA THR A 231 -16.99 -31.65 40.25
C THR A 231 -15.75 -31.92 41.14
N HIS A 232 -14.57 -31.97 40.53
CA HIS A 232 -13.31 -32.02 41.22
C HIS A 232 -12.86 -30.62 41.66
N GLN A 233 -12.93 -29.64 40.73
CA GLN A 233 -12.61 -28.27 41.02
C GLN A 233 -13.32 -27.33 40.04
N THR A 234 -13.75 -26.15 40.51
CA THR A 234 -14.17 -25.01 39.67
C THR A 234 -13.19 -23.87 39.84
N ILE A 235 -12.72 -23.32 38.75
CA ILE A 235 -11.73 -22.23 38.71
C ILE A 235 -12.34 -21.09 37.88
N SER A 236 -12.41 -19.88 38.47
CA SER A 236 -12.78 -18.70 37.69
C SER A 236 -11.71 -18.38 36.66
N VAL A 237 -12.11 -18.08 35.42
CA VAL A 237 -11.14 -17.65 34.39
C VAL A 237 -10.41 -16.35 34.75
N SER A 238 -10.97 -15.55 35.69
CA SER A 238 -10.38 -14.32 36.20
C SER A 238 -9.43 -14.52 37.41
N ASP A 239 -9.25 -15.74 37.90
CA ASP A 239 -8.32 -16.03 38.99
C ASP A 239 -6.86 -16.04 38.46
N SER A 240 -6.17 -14.92 38.60
CA SER A 240 -4.79 -14.76 38.14
C SER A 240 -3.75 -15.64 38.85
N ASN A 241 -4.09 -16.31 39.98
CA ASN A 241 -3.24 -17.28 40.63
C ASN A 241 -3.36 -18.67 40.00
N ALA A 242 -4.52 -18.97 39.41
CA ALA A 242 -4.82 -20.24 38.81
C ALA A 242 -4.80 -20.22 37.28
N VAL A 243 -5.03 -19.05 36.66
CA VAL A 243 -5.08 -18.91 35.19
C VAL A 243 -4.09 -17.85 34.74
N SER A 244 -3.23 -18.20 33.80
CA SER A 244 -2.30 -17.27 33.15
C SER A 244 -2.44 -17.36 31.63
N ILE A 245 -2.32 -16.21 30.95
CA ILE A 245 -2.45 -16.08 29.51
C ILE A 245 -1.18 -15.44 28.95
N SER A 246 -0.63 -16.03 27.90
CA SER A 246 0.50 -15.51 27.15
C SER A 246 0.23 -15.70 25.65
N GLY A 247 -0.18 -14.62 24.97
CA GLY A 247 -0.55 -14.68 23.58
C GLY A 247 -1.75 -15.63 23.35
N SER A 248 -1.54 -16.67 22.56
CA SER A 248 -2.55 -17.71 22.29
C SER A 248 -2.57 -18.83 23.30
N THR A 249 -1.70 -18.83 24.33
CA THR A 249 -1.59 -19.92 25.30
C THR A 249 -2.24 -19.55 26.62
N VAL A 250 -3.16 -20.41 27.10
CA VAL A 250 -3.79 -20.34 28.42
C VAL A 250 -3.28 -21.49 29.27
N THR A 251 -2.69 -21.19 30.41
CA THR A 251 -2.25 -22.19 31.39
C THR A 251 -3.14 -22.12 32.61
N ILE A 252 -3.70 -23.27 32.99
CA ILE A 252 -4.56 -23.43 34.17
C ILE A 252 -3.79 -24.29 35.18
N ASN A 253 -3.64 -23.81 36.39
CA ASN A 253 -2.97 -24.48 37.49
C ASN A 253 -4.01 -24.85 38.55
N PRO A 254 -4.52 -26.11 38.55
CA PRO A 254 -5.45 -26.56 39.58
C PRO A 254 -4.82 -26.52 40.99
N SER A 255 -5.56 -25.98 41.95
CA SER A 255 -5.08 -25.96 43.36
C SER A 255 -5.21 -27.29 44.07
N SER A 256 -6.00 -28.22 43.49
CA SER A 256 -6.19 -29.58 44.01
C SER A 256 -5.56 -30.60 43.06
N ASN A 257 -4.69 -31.47 43.61
CA ASN A 257 -4.09 -32.53 42.82
C ASN A 257 -5.12 -33.52 42.31
N PHE A 258 -4.86 -34.08 41.14
CA PHE A 258 -5.63 -35.22 40.60
C PHE A 258 -5.41 -36.45 41.47
N SER A 259 -6.36 -37.41 41.45
CA SER A 259 -6.25 -38.69 42.13
C SER A 259 -5.76 -39.76 41.18
N GLU A 260 -5.04 -40.75 41.69
CA GLU A 260 -4.56 -41.90 40.93
C GLU A 260 -5.76 -42.70 40.36
N LEU A 261 -5.53 -43.28 39.17
CA LEU A 261 -6.45 -44.20 38.49
C LEU A 261 -7.85 -43.61 38.19
N LEU A 262 -8.00 -42.25 38.22
CA LEU A 262 -9.23 -41.58 37.86
C LEU A 262 -9.05 -40.86 36.52
N SER A 263 -10.14 -40.85 35.76
CA SER A 263 -10.25 -40.07 34.54
C SER A 263 -11.00 -38.76 34.82
N TYR A 264 -10.56 -37.69 34.17
CA TYR A 264 -11.14 -36.35 34.30
C TYR A 264 -11.45 -35.78 32.94
N TYR A 265 -12.40 -34.88 32.90
CA TYR A 265 -12.67 -34.00 31.75
C TYR A 265 -12.86 -32.56 32.21
N VAL A 266 -12.70 -31.64 31.28
CA VAL A 266 -12.76 -30.19 31.53
C VAL A 266 -13.85 -29.54 30.70
N ASN A 267 -14.72 -28.78 31.35
CA ASN A 267 -15.66 -27.88 30.71
C ASN A 267 -15.19 -26.44 30.91
N ILE A 268 -15.34 -25.62 29.88
CA ILE A 268 -15.09 -24.18 29.90
C ILE A 268 -16.38 -23.52 29.46
N ASP A 269 -16.94 -22.63 30.29
CA ASP A 269 -18.20 -21.93 30.02
C ASP A 269 -17.96 -20.67 29.17
#